data_2372fb666c9fce189710947050f76287
#
_entry.id   2372fb666c9fce189710947050f76287
#
_cell.length_a   1.000
_cell.length_b   1.000
_cell.length_c   1.000
_cell.angle_alpha   90.00
_cell.angle_beta   90.00
_cell.angle_gamma   90.00
#
_symmetry.space_group_name_H-M   'P 1'
#
loop_
_entity.id
_entity.type
_entity.pdbx_description
1 polymer ?
#
loop_
_entity_poly.entity_id
_entity_poly.type
_entity_poly.pdbx_seq_one_letter_code
_entity_poly.pdbx_strand_id
1 'polypeptide(L)'
;MNGNPELPTDTADQHWNKIWNNLEKGSKWLMPEPDVERWAKGLKAGSAILDLGAGVGRHALALNSAGFDVAALDAAPGGLAEINRAGPEVETKLGRMDQLPFTDACFDHVLSWNVIYHGDETIVLNTISEVRRVLKPGGTFLLTMLSKRRLRIDQKNLNGPREISRNTWVFDENSSDKIHPHYYCDAIEMLCLFQGFEVLWMEDREHEKPGSWHWHLILERRA
;
A
#
# COMPACT_ATOMS: atom_id res chain seq x y z
N MET A 1 -1.41 33.61 -17.62
CA MET A 1 -0.88 32.50 -16.82
C MET A 1 -2.08 31.85 -16.13
N ASN A 2 -2.69 30.89 -16.78
CA ASN A 2 -3.81 30.14 -16.19
C ASN A 2 -3.18 28.97 -15.41
N GLY A 3 -2.96 29.18 -14.10
CA GLY A 3 -2.64 28.09 -13.20
C GLY A 3 -3.80 27.10 -13.20
N ASN A 4 -3.59 25.93 -13.75
CA ASN A 4 -4.48 24.80 -13.51
C ASN A 4 -4.56 24.63 -12.00
N PRO A 5 -5.74 24.54 -11.37
CA PRO A 5 -5.81 24.25 -9.95
C PRO A 5 -5.05 22.94 -9.72
N GLU A 6 -4.10 22.95 -8.79
CA GLU A 6 -3.41 21.72 -8.35
C GLU A 6 -4.48 20.70 -7.98
N LEU A 7 -4.53 19.63 -8.76
CA LEU A 7 -5.44 18.53 -8.42
C LEU A 7 -5.00 17.94 -7.09
N PRO A 8 -5.92 17.73 -6.13
CA PRO A 8 -5.56 17.08 -4.87
C PRO A 8 -4.94 15.71 -5.21
N THR A 9 -3.75 15.45 -4.68
CA THR A 9 -2.97 14.24 -4.98
C THR A 9 -3.22 13.10 -3.99
N ASP A 10 -4.13 13.32 -3.03
CA ASP A 10 -4.55 12.35 -2.04
C ASP A 10 -6.07 12.35 -1.89
N THR A 11 -6.73 11.65 -2.80
CA THR A 11 -8.20 11.63 -2.92
C THR A 11 -8.79 10.23 -2.98
N ALA A 12 -7.95 9.20 -2.87
CA ALA A 12 -8.37 7.82 -3.02
C ALA A 12 -9.17 7.29 -1.81
N ASP A 13 -9.03 7.92 -0.62
CA ASP A 13 -9.70 7.54 0.61
C ASP A 13 -11.22 7.46 0.49
N GLN A 14 -11.86 8.46 -0.16
CA GLN A 14 -13.30 8.50 -0.37
C GLN A 14 -13.78 7.39 -1.31
N HIS A 15 -13.00 7.11 -2.36
CA HIS A 15 -13.28 6.02 -3.29
C HIS A 15 -13.26 4.66 -2.56
N TRP A 16 -12.18 4.39 -1.83
CA TRP A 16 -12.03 3.15 -1.08
C TRP A 16 -13.04 3.02 0.06
N ASN A 17 -13.34 4.10 0.78
CA ASN A 17 -14.37 4.09 1.81
C ASN A 17 -15.74 3.68 1.26
N LYS A 18 -16.09 4.11 0.04
CA LYS A 18 -17.30 3.71 -0.66
C LYS A 18 -17.31 2.21 -0.99
N ILE A 19 -16.17 1.67 -1.40
CA ILE A 19 -16.00 0.24 -1.68
C ILE A 19 -16.14 -0.57 -0.40
N TRP A 20 -15.44 -0.18 0.67
CA TRP A 20 -15.45 -0.90 1.94
C TRP A 20 -16.83 -0.94 2.60
N ASN A 21 -17.60 0.14 2.51
CA ASN A 21 -18.97 0.18 3.04
C ASN A 21 -19.97 -0.68 2.24
N ASN A 22 -19.64 -1.11 1.03
CA ASN A 22 -20.52 -1.90 0.16
C ASN A 22 -19.90 -3.25 -0.23
N LEU A 23 -18.98 -3.76 0.56
CA LEU A 23 -18.25 -4.98 0.23
C LEU A 23 -19.17 -6.21 0.33
N GLU A 24 -19.23 -6.99 -0.73
CA GLU A 24 -20.02 -8.23 -0.77
C GLU A 24 -19.34 -9.37 0.00
N LYS A 25 -20.16 -10.22 0.61
CA LYS A 25 -19.68 -11.46 1.25
C LYS A 25 -19.00 -12.36 0.20
N GLY A 26 -17.80 -12.86 0.54
CA GLY A 26 -16.98 -13.68 -0.37
C GLY A 26 -16.13 -12.89 -1.36
N SER A 27 -16.08 -11.56 -1.23
CA SER A 27 -15.14 -10.74 -1.98
C SER A 27 -13.70 -11.20 -1.76
N LYS A 28 -12.88 -11.15 -2.83
CA LYS A 28 -11.44 -11.41 -2.74
C LYS A 28 -10.71 -10.46 -1.77
N TRP A 29 -11.28 -9.30 -1.51
CA TRP A 29 -10.76 -8.34 -0.53
C TRP A 29 -10.85 -8.81 0.93
N LEU A 30 -11.50 -9.96 1.17
CA LEU A 30 -11.55 -10.62 2.48
C LEU A 30 -10.54 -11.76 2.61
N MET A 31 -9.86 -12.13 1.53
CA MET A 31 -8.89 -13.22 1.52
C MET A 31 -7.46 -12.66 1.58
N PRO A 32 -6.62 -13.12 2.52
CA PRO A 32 -5.22 -12.71 2.56
C PRO A 32 -4.47 -13.19 1.32
N GLU A 33 -3.49 -12.42 0.90
CA GLU A 33 -2.63 -12.79 -0.22
C GLU A 33 -1.65 -13.89 0.17
N PRO A 34 -1.47 -14.93 -0.65
CA PRO A 34 -0.56 -16.05 -0.33
C PRO A 34 0.88 -15.62 -0.06
N ASP A 35 1.34 -14.54 -0.68
CA ASP A 35 2.69 -14.01 -0.47
C ASP A 35 2.85 -13.42 0.93
N VAL A 36 1.81 -12.75 1.46
CA VAL A 36 1.79 -12.23 2.82
C VAL A 36 1.84 -13.38 3.83
N GLU A 37 1.05 -14.43 3.61
CA GLU A 37 1.07 -15.62 4.46
C GLU A 37 2.43 -16.33 4.43
N ARG A 38 3.06 -16.39 3.24
CA ARG A 38 4.40 -17.00 3.08
C ARG A 38 5.47 -16.20 3.81
N TRP A 39 5.43 -14.88 3.66
CA TRP A 39 6.34 -13.96 4.35
C TRP A 39 6.18 -14.08 5.87
N ALA A 40 4.94 -14.07 6.37
CA ALA A 40 4.65 -14.18 7.79
C ALA A 40 5.21 -15.46 8.43
N LYS A 41 5.19 -16.60 7.72
CA LYS A 41 5.77 -17.86 8.20
C LYS A 41 7.28 -17.79 8.50
N GLY A 42 7.99 -16.86 7.90
CA GLY A 42 9.42 -16.62 8.16
C GLY A 42 9.71 -15.66 9.30
N LEU A 43 8.70 -15.02 9.88
CA LEU A 43 8.85 -14.01 10.92
C LEU A 43 8.86 -14.64 12.32
N LYS A 44 9.46 -13.93 13.26
CA LYS A 44 9.45 -14.34 14.68
C LYS A 44 8.03 -14.17 15.25
N ALA A 45 7.52 -15.19 15.90
CA ALA A 45 6.22 -15.12 16.56
C ALA A 45 6.14 -13.97 17.57
N GLY A 46 4.99 -13.30 17.62
CA GLY A 46 4.77 -12.15 18.49
C GLY A 46 5.45 -10.85 18.04
N SER A 47 6.04 -10.81 16.82
CA SER A 47 6.57 -9.57 16.26
C SER A 47 5.47 -8.52 16.09
N ALA A 48 5.82 -7.24 16.30
CA ALA A 48 4.96 -6.10 16.04
C ALA A 48 4.92 -5.79 14.53
N ILE A 49 3.73 -5.83 13.92
CA ILE A 49 3.52 -5.62 12.48
C ILE A 49 2.54 -4.47 12.25
N LEU A 50 2.91 -3.53 11.36
CA LEU A 50 1.99 -2.53 10.83
C LEU A 50 1.45 -3.02 9.48
N ASP A 51 0.12 -3.16 9.36
CA ASP A 51 -0.60 -3.28 8.08
C ASP A 51 -0.99 -1.87 7.61
N LEU A 52 -0.20 -1.33 6.67
CA LEU A 52 -0.35 0.03 6.14
C LEU A 52 -1.27 0.02 4.91
N GLY A 53 -2.42 0.70 5.02
CA GLY A 53 -3.51 0.63 4.05
C GLY A 53 -4.29 -0.68 4.21
N ALA A 54 -4.68 -0.99 5.43
CA ALA A 54 -5.26 -2.28 5.80
C ALA A 54 -6.61 -2.58 5.15
N GLY A 55 -7.32 -1.55 4.66
CA GLY A 55 -8.68 -1.70 4.11
C GLY A 55 -9.62 -2.35 5.11
N VAL A 56 -10.26 -3.45 4.72
CA VAL A 56 -11.14 -4.25 5.59
C VAL A 56 -10.40 -5.29 6.44
N GLY A 57 -9.05 -5.24 6.45
CA GLY A 57 -8.22 -6.02 7.37
C GLY A 57 -7.91 -7.45 6.94
N ARG A 58 -8.00 -7.80 5.66
CA ARG A 58 -7.73 -9.17 5.20
C ARG A 58 -6.37 -9.71 5.67
N HIS A 59 -5.35 -8.86 5.71
CA HIS A 59 -4.02 -9.23 6.18
C HIS A 59 -3.89 -9.03 7.70
N ALA A 60 -4.34 -7.89 8.23
CA ALA A 60 -4.26 -7.58 9.65
C ALA A 60 -4.93 -8.68 10.50
N LEU A 61 -6.14 -9.12 10.14
CA LEU A 61 -6.87 -10.17 10.85
C LEU A 61 -6.18 -11.53 10.74
N ALA A 62 -5.65 -11.88 9.56
CA ALA A 62 -4.92 -13.13 9.35
C ALA A 62 -3.60 -13.17 10.15
N LEU A 63 -2.84 -12.06 10.16
CA LEU A 63 -1.60 -11.93 10.92
C LEU A 63 -1.86 -11.96 12.43
N ASN A 64 -2.89 -11.26 12.92
CA ASN A 64 -3.29 -11.32 14.32
C ASN A 64 -3.69 -12.74 14.74
N SER A 65 -4.47 -13.44 13.92
CA SER A 65 -4.85 -14.84 14.15
C SER A 65 -3.65 -15.80 14.14
N ALA A 66 -2.56 -15.42 13.46
CA ALA A 66 -1.29 -16.16 13.46
C ALA A 66 -0.40 -15.83 14.67
N GLY A 67 -0.84 -14.96 15.58
CA GLY A 67 -0.16 -14.65 16.83
C GLY A 67 0.84 -13.49 16.76
N PHE A 68 0.71 -12.60 15.77
CA PHE A 68 1.46 -11.36 15.70
C PHE A 68 0.73 -10.23 16.44
N ASP A 69 1.50 -9.24 16.93
CA ASP A 69 0.98 -7.99 17.48
C ASP A 69 0.74 -7.02 16.32
N VAL A 70 -0.51 -6.74 15.97
CA VAL A 70 -0.86 -6.07 14.72
C VAL A 70 -1.53 -4.72 14.96
N ALA A 71 -0.95 -3.68 14.36
CA ALA A 71 -1.61 -2.41 14.15
C ALA A 71 -2.02 -2.27 12.67
N ALA A 72 -3.23 -1.76 12.43
CA ALA A 72 -3.79 -1.52 11.11
C ALA A 72 -4.06 -0.02 10.91
N LEU A 73 -3.51 0.56 9.84
CA LEU A 73 -3.76 1.95 9.48
C LEU A 73 -4.43 2.02 8.11
N ASP A 74 -5.48 2.83 8.02
CA ASP A 74 -6.12 3.16 6.74
C ASP A 74 -6.68 4.59 6.78
N ALA A 75 -6.81 5.23 5.62
CA ALA A 75 -7.45 6.53 5.48
C ALA A 75 -8.98 6.43 5.32
N ALA A 76 -9.51 5.23 5.06
CA ALA A 76 -10.92 4.95 4.86
C ALA A 76 -11.56 4.35 6.14
N PRO A 77 -12.41 5.10 6.88
CA PRO A 77 -12.95 4.65 8.16
C PRO A 77 -13.85 3.40 8.06
N GLY A 78 -14.49 3.18 6.91
CA GLY A 78 -15.36 2.01 6.70
C GLY A 78 -14.61 0.69 6.80
N GLY A 79 -13.37 0.63 6.29
CA GLY A 79 -12.52 -0.55 6.41
C GLY A 79 -12.13 -0.84 7.87
N LEU A 80 -11.71 0.19 8.60
CA LEU A 80 -11.33 0.07 10.00
C LEU A 80 -12.50 -0.38 10.90
N ALA A 81 -13.72 0.05 10.58
CA ALA A 81 -14.92 -0.41 11.29
C ALA A 81 -15.12 -1.93 11.16
N GLU A 82 -14.83 -2.51 9.99
CA GLU A 82 -14.86 -3.96 9.78
C GLU A 82 -13.78 -4.68 10.57
N ILE A 83 -12.56 -4.13 10.64
CA ILE A 83 -11.47 -4.70 11.45
C ILE A 83 -11.87 -4.72 12.92
N ASN A 84 -12.35 -3.61 13.47
CA ASN A 84 -12.79 -3.51 14.87
C ASN A 84 -13.91 -4.50 15.22
N ARG A 85 -14.79 -4.80 14.25
CA ARG A 85 -15.87 -5.77 14.44
C ARG A 85 -15.39 -7.20 14.40
N ALA A 86 -14.43 -7.53 13.53
CA ALA A 86 -14.00 -8.90 13.26
C ALA A 86 -12.83 -9.34 14.16
N GLY A 87 -11.95 -8.41 14.55
CA GLY A 87 -10.75 -8.67 15.35
C GLY A 87 -10.47 -7.50 16.31
N PRO A 88 -11.19 -7.40 17.43
CA PRO A 88 -11.05 -6.28 18.36
C PRO A 88 -9.66 -6.17 19.01
N GLU A 89 -8.83 -7.19 18.89
CA GLU A 89 -7.44 -7.21 19.38
C GLU A 89 -6.49 -6.42 18.45
N VAL A 90 -6.88 -6.18 17.18
CA VAL A 90 -6.07 -5.42 16.24
C VAL A 90 -6.20 -3.94 16.57
N GLU A 91 -5.08 -3.28 16.85
CA GLU A 91 -5.06 -1.83 17.03
C GLU A 91 -5.36 -1.14 15.70
N THR A 92 -6.44 -0.32 15.63
CA THR A 92 -6.77 0.42 14.40
C THR A 92 -6.48 1.90 14.54
N LYS A 93 -5.91 2.50 13.49
CA LYS A 93 -5.65 3.95 13.40
C LYS A 93 -6.22 4.51 12.09
N LEU A 94 -7.08 5.51 12.19
CA LEU A 94 -7.46 6.33 11.05
C LEU A 94 -6.33 7.32 10.77
N GLY A 95 -5.75 7.29 9.59
CA GLY A 95 -4.62 8.15 9.26
C GLY A 95 -4.13 7.99 7.83
N ARG A 96 -3.26 8.90 7.44
CA ARG A 96 -2.62 8.93 6.13
C ARG A 96 -1.31 8.14 6.16
N MET A 97 -0.97 7.52 5.03
CA MET A 97 0.27 6.74 4.90
C MET A 97 1.54 7.61 4.94
N ASP A 98 1.45 8.87 4.53
CA ASP A 98 2.56 9.83 4.49
C ASP A 98 2.78 10.59 5.81
N GLN A 99 2.00 10.27 6.86
CA GLN A 99 2.11 10.84 8.21
C GLN A 99 1.62 9.82 9.25
N LEU A 100 2.49 8.91 9.66
CA LEU A 100 2.13 7.79 10.52
C LEU A 100 2.04 8.21 12.01
N PRO A 101 0.91 7.95 12.70
CA PRO A 101 0.70 8.32 14.10
C PRO A 101 1.36 7.33 15.07
N PHE A 102 2.58 6.91 14.78
CA PHE A 102 3.35 5.95 15.57
C PHE A 102 4.72 6.52 15.93
N THR A 103 5.31 6.05 17.03
CA THR A 103 6.66 6.43 17.47
C THR A 103 7.73 5.80 16.58
N ASP A 104 8.94 6.35 16.64
CA ASP A 104 10.10 5.80 15.91
C ASP A 104 10.43 4.38 16.39
N ALA A 105 10.84 3.54 15.44
CA ALA A 105 11.35 2.19 15.69
C ALA A 105 10.43 1.33 16.58
N CYS A 106 9.11 1.39 16.37
CA CYS A 106 8.14 0.63 17.16
C CYS A 106 7.73 -0.70 16.50
N PHE A 107 7.89 -0.86 15.19
CA PHE A 107 7.51 -2.09 14.48
C PHE A 107 8.72 -2.94 14.08
N ASP A 108 8.58 -4.25 14.20
CA ASP A 108 9.53 -5.23 13.66
C ASP A 108 9.35 -5.37 12.16
N HIS A 109 8.10 -5.25 11.67
CA HIS A 109 7.78 -5.39 10.26
C HIS A 109 6.67 -4.42 9.84
N VAL A 110 6.69 -4.03 8.55
CA VAL A 110 5.60 -3.29 7.90
C VAL A 110 5.15 -4.06 6.67
N LEU A 111 3.84 -4.12 6.45
CA LEU A 111 3.20 -4.62 5.24
C LEU A 111 2.46 -3.48 4.55
N SER A 112 2.58 -3.34 3.23
CA SER A 112 1.76 -2.44 2.42
C SER A 112 1.44 -3.06 1.06
N TRP A 113 0.26 -3.66 0.95
CA TRP A 113 -0.13 -4.42 -0.23
C TRP A 113 -1.16 -3.67 -1.07
N ASN A 114 -0.76 -3.24 -2.27
CA ASN A 114 -1.56 -2.44 -3.20
C ASN A 114 -1.96 -1.05 -2.66
N VAL A 115 -1.05 -0.36 -1.97
CA VAL A 115 -1.36 0.90 -1.27
C VAL A 115 -0.43 2.07 -1.63
N ILE A 116 0.87 1.97 -1.38
CA ILE A 116 1.76 3.15 -1.32
C ILE A 116 1.93 3.90 -2.64
N TYR A 117 1.50 3.35 -3.74
CA TYR A 117 1.48 4.01 -5.03
C TYR A 117 0.22 4.88 -5.29
N HIS A 118 -0.72 4.96 -4.33
CA HIS A 118 -1.87 5.85 -4.38
C HIS A 118 -1.47 7.25 -3.92
N GLY A 119 -0.99 8.08 -4.85
CA GLY A 119 -0.49 9.43 -4.61
C GLY A 119 0.54 9.85 -5.65
N ASP A 120 1.05 11.06 -5.49
CA ASP A 120 2.17 11.55 -6.29
C ASP A 120 3.53 11.15 -5.71
N GLU A 121 4.62 11.56 -6.38
CA GLU A 121 5.98 11.27 -5.93
C GLU A 121 6.24 11.75 -4.50
N THR A 122 5.69 12.91 -4.11
CA THR A 122 5.88 13.48 -2.77
C THR A 122 5.24 12.60 -1.69
N ILE A 123 4.01 12.16 -1.92
CA ILE A 123 3.29 11.26 -0.99
C ILE A 123 4.02 9.92 -0.88
N VAL A 124 4.48 9.36 -2.01
CA VAL A 124 5.24 8.11 -2.02
C VAL A 124 6.54 8.23 -1.22
N LEU A 125 7.33 9.31 -1.45
CA LEU A 125 8.58 9.54 -0.74
C LEU A 125 8.38 9.77 0.76
N ASN A 126 7.37 10.55 1.15
CA ASN A 126 7.02 10.77 2.54
C ASN A 126 6.59 9.45 3.20
N THR A 127 5.79 8.64 2.53
CA THR A 127 5.37 7.32 3.01
C THR A 127 6.58 6.41 3.26
N ILE A 128 7.52 6.34 2.32
CA ILE A 128 8.76 5.55 2.47
C ILE A 128 9.60 6.06 3.66
N SER A 129 9.69 7.37 3.83
CA SER A 129 10.38 8.00 4.97
C SER A 129 9.72 7.63 6.30
N GLU A 130 8.39 7.70 6.38
CA GLU A 130 7.62 7.34 7.57
C GLU A 130 7.74 5.85 7.90
N VAL A 131 7.62 4.97 6.89
CA VAL A 131 7.85 3.52 7.08
C VAL A 131 9.26 3.27 7.63
N ARG A 132 10.28 3.92 7.05
CA ARG A 132 11.65 3.82 7.57
C ARG A 132 11.76 4.31 9.01
N ARG A 133 11.07 5.38 9.38
CA ARG A 133 11.07 5.93 10.75
C ARG A 133 10.47 4.96 11.76
N VAL A 134 9.31 4.38 11.45
CA VAL A 134 8.58 3.51 12.40
C VAL A 134 9.13 2.08 12.48
N LEU A 135 9.83 1.59 11.44
CA LEU A 135 10.51 0.30 11.47
C LEU A 135 11.71 0.35 12.42
N LYS A 136 11.96 -0.71 13.15
CA LYS A 136 13.22 -0.94 13.88
C LYS A 136 14.38 -1.15 12.89
N PRO A 137 15.64 -0.81 13.24
CA PRO A 137 16.81 -1.25 12.46
C PRO A 137 16.80 -2.79 12.29
N GLY A 138 17.01 -3.27 11.06
CA GLY A 138 16.88 -4.70 10.71
C GLY A 138 15.44 -5.17 10.54
N GLY A 139 14.44 -4.30 10.76
CA GLY A 139 13.04 -4.61 10.49
C GLY A 139 12.75 -4.68 8.99
N THR A 140 11.75 -5.47 8.58
CA THR A 140 11.46 -5.71 7.17
C THR A 140 10.18 -5.02 6.69
N PHE A 141 10.16 -4.66 5.41
CA PHE A 141 9.03 -4.04 4.72
C PHE A 141 8.63 -4.89 3.51
N LEU A 142 7.45 -5.54 3.58
CA LEU A 142 6.82 -6.21 2.45
C LEU A 142 5.86 -5.24 1.77
N LEU A 143 6.04 -5.02 0.47
CA LEU A 143 5.20 -4.07 -0.27
C LEU A 143 5.00 -4.44 -1.72
N THR A 144 4.02 -3.79 -2.35
CA THR A 144 3.86 -3.77 -3.81
C THR A 144 3.86 -2.35 -4.36
N MET A 145 4.38 -2.17 -5.59
CA MET A 145 4.36 -0.92 -6.36
C MET A 145 3.85 -1.17 -7.78
N LEU A 146 3.26 -0.16 -8.43
CA LEU A 146 2.86 -0.30 -9.82
C LEU A 146 4.06 -0.26 -10.77
N SER A 147 4.13 -1.28 -11.63
CA SER A 147 5.15 -1.36 -12.68
C SER A 147 4.82 -0.46 -13.87
N LYS A 148 5.83 0.14 -14.52
CA LYS A 148 5.66 0.80 -15.83
C LYS A 148 5.18 -0.16 -16.94
N ARG A 149 5.27 -1.47 -16.76
CA ARG A 149 4.61 -2.44 -17.64
C ARG A 149 3.09 -2.30 -17.53
N ARG A 150 2.57 -2.12 -16.32
CA ARG A 150 1.16 -1.83 -16.07
C ARG A 150 0.74 -0.50 -16.69
N LEU A 151 1.54 0.56 -16.54
CA LEU A 151 1.24 1.87 -17.12
C LEU A 151 0.99 1.79 -18.63
N ARG A 152 1.84 1.06 -19.37
CA ARG A 152 1.67 0.87 -20.83
C ARG A 152 0.34 0.23 -21.20
N ILE A 153 -0.17 -0.65 -20.35
CA ILE A 153 -1.46 -1.34 -20.53
C ILE A 153 -2.60 -0.38 -20.15
N ASP A 154 -2.49 0.32 -19.04
CA ASP A 154 -3.46 1.31 -18.61
C ASP A 154 -3.62 2.43 -19.64
N GLN A 155 -2.51 2.97 -20.18
CA GLN A 155 -2.51 3.98 -21.25
C GLN A 155 -3.18 3.50 -22.53
N LYS A 156 -3.11 2.20 -22.84
CA LYS A 156 -3.75 1.61 -24.03
C LYS A 156 -5.24 1.36 -23.82
N ASN A 157 -5.65 1.01 -22.61
CA ASN A 157 -6.98 0.46 -22.32
C ASN A 157 -7.92 1.44 -21.60
N LEU A 158 -7.37 2.48 -20.95
CA LEU A 158 -8.13 3.50 -20.23
C LEU A 158 -8.12 4.83 -20.98
N ASN A 159 -9.18 5.63 -20.77
CA ASN A 159 -9.36 6.92 -21.42
C ASN A 159 -8.58 8.04 -20.71
N GLY A 160 -8.19 9.07 -21.48
CA GLY A 160 -7.64 10.33 -20.98
C GLY A 160 -6.36 10.20 -20.13
N PRO A 161 -5.35 9.39 -20.52
CA PRO A 161 -4.11 9.27 -19.75
C PRO A 161 -3.40 10.63 -19.64
N ARG A 162 -3.15 11.09 -18.42
CA ARG A 162 -2.43 12.34 -18.12
C ARG A 162 -1.38 12.11 -17.05
N GLU A 163 -0.15 12.48 -17.33
CA GLU A 163 0.88 12.58 -16.31
C GLU A 163 0.74 13.94 -15.62
N ILE A 164 0.42 13.92 -14.33
CA ILE A 164 0.19 15.13 -13.52
C ILE A 164 1.45 15.59 -12.78
N SER A 165 2.34 14.65 -12.47
CA SER A 165 3.70 14.86 -11.98
C SER A 165 4.57 13.68 -12.39
N ARG A 166 5.88 13.75 -12.16
CA ARG A 166 6.81 12.68 -12.53
C ARG A 166 6.30 11.32 -12.08
N ASN A 167 6.17 10.38 -13.02
CA ASN A 167 5.72 9.01 -12.78
C ASN A 167 4.29 8.87 -12.20
N THR A 168 3.54 9.97 -12.09
CA THR A 168 2.21 10.00 -11.50
C THR A 168 1.15 10.26 -12.55
N TRP A 169 0.23 9.35 -12.70
CA TRP A 169 -0.78 9.34 -13.74
C TRP A 169 -2.21 9.31 -13.19
N VAL A 170 -3.12 9.96 -13.91
CA VAL A 170 -4.57 9.88 -13.74
C VAL A 170 -5.22 9.54 -15.08
N PHE A 171 -6.43 8.96 -15.02
CA PHE A 171 -7.22 8.56 -16.19
C PHE A 171 -8.66 9.03 -16.03
N ASP A 172 -9.38 9.24 -17.14
CA ASP A 172 -10.78 9.67 -17.14
C ASP A 172 -11.73 8.46 -17.05
N GLU A 173 -11.47 7.53 -16.12
CA GLU A 173 -12.21 6.27 -15.99
C GLU A 173 -12.96 6.21 -14.65
N ASN A 174 -14.21 6.68 -14.66
CA ASN A 174 -15.06 6.80 -13.46
C ASN A 174 -15.41 5.46 -12.78
N SER A 175 -15.20 4.33 -13.46
CA SER A 175 -15.44 2.99 -12.89
C SER A 175 -14.22 2.41 -12.17
N SER A 176 -13.10 3.16 -12.15
CA SER A 176 -11.82 2.72 -11.60
C SER A 176 -11.26 3.75 -10.62
N ASP A 177 -10.44 3.29 -9.67
CA ASP A 177 -9.62 4.13 -8.80
C ASP A 177 -8.58 4.98 -9.56
N LYS A 178 -8.36 4.69 -10.85
CA LYS A 178 -7.40 5.38 -11.72
C LYS A 178 -7.74 6.85 -12.03
N ILE A 179 -8.92 7.32 -11.66
CA ILE A 179 -9.23 8.76 -11.61
C ILE A 179 -8.38 9.51 -10.57
N HIS A 180 -7.90 8.77 -9.56
CA HIS A 180 -6.98 9.28 -8.54
C HIS A 180 -5.52 9.09 -8.96
N PRO A 181 -4.58 9.89 -8.42
CA PRO A 181 -3.16 9.78 -8.72
C PRO A 181 -2.60 8.38 -8.40
N HIS A 182 -1.85 7.84 -9.37
CA HIS A 182 -1.15 6.56 -9.23
C HIS A 182 0.29 6.70 -9.69
N TYR A 183 1.23 6.31 -8.83
CA TYR A 183 2.66 6.35 -9.11
C TYR A 183 3.13 5.03 -9.74
N TYR A 184 3.83 5.12 -10.86
CA TYR A 184 4.38 3.97 -11.59
C TYR A 184 5.89 4.08 -11.67
N CYS A 185 6.60 2.97 -11.51
CA CYS A 185 8.06 2.97 -11.56
C CYS A 185 8.62 1.78 -12.33
N ASP A 186 9.84 1.94 -12.83
CA ASP A 186 10.67 0.86 -13.32
C ASP A 186 11.67 0.40 -12.24
N ALA A 187 12.52 -0.58 -12.58
CA ALA A 187 13.46 -1.17 -11.63
C ALA A 187 14.50 -0.17 -11.10
N ILE A 188 14.99 0.75 -11.94
CA ILE A 188 16.01 1.74 -11.55
C ILE A 188 15.37 2.76 -10.59
N GLU A 189 14.22 3.27 -10.94
CA GLU A 189 13.46 4.21 -10.11
C GLU A 189 13.08 3.56 -8.77
N MET A 190 12.71 2.28 -8.77
CA MET A 190 12.45 1.52 -7.55
C MET A 190 13.67 1.51 -6.63
N LEU A 191 14.85 1.19 -7.14
CA LEU A 191 16.09 1.20 -6.35
C LEU A 191 16.44 2.61 -5.84
N CYS A 192 16.14 3.65 -6.61
CA CYS A 192 16.33 5.04 -6.18
C CYS A 192 15.35 5.45 -5.05
N LEU A 193 14.09 5.01 -5.12
CA LEU A 193 13.08 5.31 -4.09
C LEU A 193 13.45 4.73 -2.73
N PHE A 194 13.97 3.51 -2.69
CA PHE A 194 14.24 2.78 -1.46
C PHE A 194 15.69 2.83 -0.99
N GLN A 195 16.39 3.94 -1.27
CA GLN A 195 17.73 4.20 -0.76
C GLN A 195 17.75 4.17 0.75
N GLY A 196 18.29 3.49 1.51
CA GLY A 196 18.24 3.38 2.98
C GLY A 196 17.63 2.06 3.44
N PHE A 197 17.23 1.24 2.46
CA PHE A 197 16.87 -0.15 2.66
C PHE A 197 17.86 -1.06 1.96
N GLU A 198 18.01 -2.29 2.46
CA GLU A 198 18.60 -3.40 1.74
C GLU A 198 17.47 -4.12 0.98
N VAL A 199 17.67 -4.41 -0.30
CA VAL A 199 16.69 -5.17 -1.10
C VAL A 199 16.96 -6.66 -0.90
N LEU A 200 16.13 -7.33 -0.12
CA LEU A 200 16.23 -8.76 0.12
C LEU A 200 15.60 -9.57 -1.01
N TRP A 201 14.52 -9.06 -1.60
CA TRP A 201 13.85 -9.66 -2.73
C TRP A 201 13.09 -8.60 -3.53
N MET A 202 13.08 -8.74 -4.85
CA MET A 202 12.35 -7.87 -5.77
C MET A 202 11.94 -8.66 -7.03
N GLU A 203 10.68 -8.57 -7.40
CA GLU A 203 10.13 -9.21 -8.59
C GLU A 203 9.06 -8.33 -9.26
N ASP A 204 9.12 -8.18 -10.59
CA ASP A 204 8.02 -7.58 -11.38
C ASP A 204 7.10 -8.70 -11.88
N ARG A 205 5.92 -8.82 -11.28
CA ARG A 205 5.00 -9.93 -11.50
C ARG A 205 3.60 -9.45 -11.85
N GLU A 206 2.94 -10.20 -12.69
CA GLU A 206 1.53 -9.99 -13.02
C GLU A 206 0.64 -10.61 -11.94
N HIS A 207 -0.33 -9.86 -11.44
CA HIS A 207 -1.39 -10.36 -10.56
C HIS A 207 -2.43 -11.16 -11.37
N GLU A 208 -3.45 -11.72 -10.71
CA GLU A 208 -4.49 -12.56 -11.34
C GLU A 208 -5.16 -11.92 -12.58
N LYS A 209 -5.39 -10.59 -12.55
CA LYS A 209 -5.96 -9.89 -13.69
C LYS A 209 -4.87 -9.65 -14.74
N PRO A 210 -5.04 -10.15 -15.99
CA PRO A 210 -4.09 -9.89 -17.07
C PRO A 210 -3.78 -8.41 -17.24
N GLY A 211 -2.51 -8.09 -17.36
CA GLY A 211 -2.00 -6.72 -17.45
C GLY A 211 -1.76 -6.05 -16.09
N SER A 212 -2.08 -6.69 -14.99
CA SER A 212 -1.94 -6.13 -13.63
C SER A 212 -0.53 -6.33 -13.09
N TRP A 213 0.48 -5.71 -13.73
CA TRP A 213 1.88 -5.81 -13.35
C TRP A 213 2.22 -4.97 -12.13
N HIS A 214 2.83 -5.61 -11.12
CA HIS A 214 3.29 -4.97 -9.89
C HIS A 214 4.70 -5.45 -9.53
N TRP A 215 5.48 -4.54 -9.03
CA TRP A 215 6.68 -4.86 -8.27
C TRP A 215 6.27 -5.42 -6.91
N HIS A 216 6.91 -6.48 -6.50
CA HIS A 216 6.83 -7.08 -5.18
C HIS A 216 8.20 -6.97 -4.54
N LEU A 217 8.29 -6.48 -3.31
CA LEU A 217 9.55 -6.27 -2.63
C LEU A 217 9.50 -6.75 -1.18
N ILE A 218 10.62 -7.30 -0.74
CA ILE A 218 10.95 -7.42 0.67
C ILE A 218 12.23 -6.62 0.88
N LEU A 219 12.14 -5.62 1.74
CA LEU A 219 13.20 -4.69 2.05
C LEU A 219 13.55 -4.82 3.53
N GLU A 220 14.80 -4.57 3.90
CA GLU A 220 15.24 -4.48 5.29
C GLU A 220 15.73 -3.06 5.59
N ARG A 221 15.27 -2.46 6.70
CA ARG A 221 15.79 -1.16 7.13
C ARG A 221 17.25 -1.28 7.53
N ARG A 222 18.14 -0.58 6.83
CA ARG A 222 19.55 -0.44 7.23
C ARG A 222 19.65 0.30 8.57
N ALA A 223 20.70 -0.04 9.32
CA ALA A 223 21.02 0.59 10.59
C ALA A 223 21.25 2.10 10.47
#